data_0d4e2edb14388c159e7de1b26cac6551
#
_entry.id   0d4e2edb14388c159e7de1b26cac6551
#
_cell.length_a   1.000
_cell.length_b   1.000
_cell.length_c   1.000
_cell.angle_alpha   90.00
_cell.angle_beta   90.00
_cell.angle_gamma   90.00
#
_symmetry.space_group_name_H-M   'P 1'
#
loop_
_entity.id
_entity.type
_entity.pdbx_description
1 polymer ?
#
loop_
_entity_poly.entity_id
_entity_poly.type
_entity_poly.pdbx_seq_one_letter_code
_entity_poly.pdbx_strand_id
1 'polypeptide(L)'
;RGAPLNTAVTGDDVYYLSGPTKSIKFPGLLVPKPMHNDGNYIISLGNLCRWLGEQAAELGAEVFPGFAAAEILYHEDGSVKGVATGDMGVDANGEHKDSYEPGFEFHAKYTVFAEGCRGHLGKELIERFKLDADSDPQHYGIGLKEIWEIDPAKHKEGLVVHTAGYPMIGASYAGSSGGFLYHSDNHQVSLGLIVDLGYSNPHISPFDEFQKFKQHPVIKQYIEGGKRLSYGARALNKGGLNSLPKMTFPGGLLIGCDAGTLNAAKIKGSHTAMKSGMLAAESLVDALQKAGSEGAPEKELLSYTERFRGSKLYEELYKTRNFSAGFHKLGFWLG
;
A
#
# COMPACT_ATOMS: atom_id res chain seq x y z
N ARG A 1 10.18 -15.26 -15.05
CA ARG A 1 9.91 -16.66 -14.62
C ARG A 1 10.49 -16.83 -13.23
N GLY A 2 9.78 -17.55 -12.29
CA GLY A 2 10.27 -17.77 -10.92
C GLY A 2 9.71 -16.82 -9.86
N ALA A 3 8.85 -15.86 -10.21
CA ALA A 3 8.16 -15.04 -9.21
C ALA A 3 7.30 -15.92 -8.27
N PRO A 4 7.24 -15.62 -6.96
CA PRO A 4 6.51 -16.42 -5.96
C PRO A 4 4.98 -16.20 -6.07
N LEU A 5 4.39 -16.60 -7.21
CA LEU A 5 2.96 -16.55 -7.52
C LEU A 5 2.39 -17.99 -7.46
N ASN A 6 2.40 -18.57 -6.26
CA ASN A 6 2.13 -20.01 -6.09
C ASN A 6 0.64 -20.31 -5.93
N THR A 7 -0.12 -19.44 -5.31
CA THR A 7 -1.53 -19.69 -4.96
C THR A 7 -2.46 -18.88 -5.85
N ALA A 8 -2.99 -19.49 -6.91
CA ALA A 8 -4.02 -18.88 -7.74
C ALA A 8 -5.34 -18.77 -6.96
N VAL A 9 -6.12 -17.73 -7.23
CA VAL A 9 -7.47 -17.61 -6.65
C VAL A 9 -8.38 -18.68 -7.26
N THR A 10 -9.01 -19.48 -6.39
CA THR A 10 -9.93 -20.57 -6.76
C THR A 10 -11.36 -20.29 -6.33
N GLY A 11 -11.59 -19.34 -5.44
CA GLY A 11 -12.91 -18.92 -4.99
C GLY A 11 -12.88 -17.49 -4.46
N ASP A 12 -13.98 -16.77 -4.63
CA ASP A 12 -14.12 -15.37 -4.23
C ASP A 12 -15.48 -15.16 -3.55
N ASP A 13 -15.47 -15.04 -2.24
CA ASP A 13 -16.65 -14.91 -1.40
C ASP A 13 -16.74 -13.51 -0.80
N VAL A 14 -17.89 -12.87 -0.96
CA VAL A 14 -18.17 -11.54 -0.37
C VAL A 14 -19.35 -11.64 0.58
N TYR A 15 -19.17 -11.16 1.82
CA TYR A 15 -20.18 -11.17 2.86
C TYR A 15 -20.47 -9.78 3.41
N TYR A 16 -21.74 -9.49 3.66
CA TYR A 16 -22.14 -8.41 4.56
C TYR A 16 -22.44 -9.01 5.94
N LEU A 17 -21.69 -8.58 6.93
CA LEU A 17 -21.88 -9.00 8.32
C LEU A 17 -22.84 -8.03 9.00
N SER A 18 -24.11 -8.44 9.19
CA SER A 18 -25.16 -7.56 9.71
C SER A 18 -25.22 -7.51 11.25
N GLY A 19 -24.33 -8.20 11.93
CA GLY A 19 -24.21 -8.25 13.38
C GLY A 19 -23.16 -9.27 13.80
N PRO A 20 -23.02 -9.55 15.11
CA PRO A 20 -21.94 -10.41 15.63
C PRO A 20 -22.03 -11.87 15.17
N THR A 21 -23.18 -12.34 14.70
CA THR A 21 -23.40 -13.73 14.29
C THR A 21 -24.13 -13.88 12.95
N LYS A 22 -24.63 -12.77 12.38
CA LYS A 22 -25.46 -12.80 11.17
C LYS A 22 -24.69 -12.30 9.98
N SER A 23 -24.80 -12.99 8.85
CA SER A 23 -24.19 -12.58 7.58
C SER A 23 -25.08 -12.85 6.39
N ILE A 24 -24.88 -12.10 5.34
CA ILE A 24 -25.48 -12.28 4.02
C ILE A 24 -24.33 -12.47 3.03
N LYS A 25 -24.29 -13.61 2.34
CA LYS A 25 -23.35 -13.84 1.25
C LYS A 25 -23.91 -13.23 -0.03
N PHE A 26 -23.14 -12.38 -0.68
CA PHE A 26 -23.53 -11.81 -1.96
C PHE A 26 -23.30 -12.83 -3.08
N PRO A 27 -24.31 -13.05 -3.96
CA PRO A 27 -24.05 -13.75 -5.21
C PRO A 27 -23.00 -13.02 -6.04
N GLY A 28 -22.06 -13.74 -6.66
CA GLY A 28 -20.95 -13.14 -7.42
C GLY A 28 -21.42 -12.14 -8.49
N LEU A 29 -22.60 -12.35 -9.10
CA LEU A 29 -23.19 -11.44 -10.06
C LEU A 29 -23.48 -10.03 -9.51
N LEU A 30 -23.71 -9.90 -8.20
CA LEU A 30 -23.99 -8.64 -7.52
C LEU A 30 -22.72 -7.96 -6.96
N VAL A 31 -21.58 -8.63 -7.01
CA VAL A 31 -20.31 -8.07 -6.60
C VAL A 31 -19.79 -7.16 -7.72
N PRO A 32 -19.40 -5.89 -7.44
CA PRO A 32 -18.86 -5.01 -8.45
C PRO A 32 -17.62 -5.60 -9.12
N LYS A 33 -17.53 -5.52 -10.44
CA LYS A 33 -16.39 -6.05 -11.22
C LYS A 33 -15.00 -5.69 -10.70
N PRO A 34 -14.73 -4.46 -10.21
CA PRO A 34 -13.42 -4.11 -9.65
C PRO A 34 -13.01 -4.95 -8.43
N MET A 35 -13.97 -5.53 -7.71
CA MET A 35 -13.71 -6.34 -6.51
C MET A 35 -13.46 -7.82 -6.81
N HIS A 36 -13.76 -8.29 -8.04
CA HIS A 36 -13.53 -9.68 -8.44
C HIS A 36 -12.04 -10.03 -8.42
N ASN A 37 -11.74 -11.28 -8.04
CA ASN A 37 -10.36 -11.78 -7.92
C ASN A 37 -10.02 -12.89 -8.91
N ASP A 38 -10.89 -13.17 -9.86
CA ASP A 38 -10.62 -14.18 -10.91
C ASP A 38 -9.33 -13.85 -11.66
N GLY A 39 -8.44 -14.83 -11.79
CA GLY A 39 -7.14 -14.69 -12.43
C GLY A 39 -6.08 -13.99 -11.58
N ASN A 40 -6.39 -13.60 -10.35
CA ASN A 40 -5.43 -13.07 -9.39
C ASN A 40 -4.72 -14.19 -8.62
N TYR A 41 -3.69 -13.79 -7.86
CA TYR A 41 -2.93 -14.66 -6.96
C TYR A 41 -2.97 -14.14 -5.53
N ILE A 42 -3.01 -15.05 -4.56
CA ILE A 42 -2.72 -14.75 -3.17
C ILE A 42 -1.22 -14.83 -2.99
N ILE A 43 -0.60 -13.77 -2.50
CA ILE A 43 0.85 -13.68 -2.38
C ILE A 43 1.29 -13.15 -1.02
N SER A 44 2.49 -13.54 -0.60
CA SER A 44 3.26 -12.79 0.40
C SER A 44 3.98 -11.64 -0.31
N LEU A 45 3.57 -10.40 -0.03
CA LEU A 45 4.23 -9.22 -0.60
C LEU A 45 5.70 -9.13 -0.17
N GLY A 46 6.03 -9.58 1.06
CA GLY A 46 7.41 -9.65 1.52
C GLY A 46 8.28 -10.60 0.69
N ASN A 47 7.74 -11.78 0.32
CA ASN A 47 8.45 -12.72 -0.55
C ASN A 47 8.61 -12.18 -1.97
N LEU A 48 7.57 -11.51 -2.50
CA LEU A 48 7.66 -10.88 -3.81
C LEU A 48 8.70 -9.75 -3.82
N CYS A 49 8.73 -8.90 -2.81
CA CYS A 49 9.71 -7.81 -2.71
C CYS A 49 11.14 -8.35 -2.59
N ARG A 50 11.35 -9.42 -1.82
CA ARG A 50 12.67 -10.07 -1.71
C ARG A 50 13.13 -10.59 -3.06
N TRP A 51 12.28 -11.36 -3.74
CA TRP A 51 12.57 -11.87 -5.06
C TRP A 51 12.85 -10.75 -6.08
N LEU A 52 12.06 -9.67 -6.08
CA LEU A 52 12.32 -8.51 -6.94
C LEU A 52 13.65 -7.83 -6.62
N GLY A 53 14.01 -7.74 -5.33
CA GLY A 53 15.31 -7.21 -4.91
C GLY A 53 16.49 -8.06 -5.43
N GLU A 54 16.36 -9.39 -5.36
CA GLU A 54 17.35 -10.33 -5.93
C GLU A 54 17.48 -10.13 -7.44
N GLN A 55 16.34 -10.03 -8.16
CA GLN A 55 16.37 -9.77 -9.60
C GLN A 55 16.99 -8.41 -9.95
N ALA A 56 16.73 -7.39 -9.16
CA ALA A 56 17.35 -6.07 -9.34
C ALA A 56 18.87 -6.13 -9.13
N ALA A 57 19.32 -6.86 -8.10
CA ALA A 57 20.73 -7.04 -7.81
C ALA A 57 21.45 -7.80 -8.93
N GLU A 58 20.83 -8.86 -9.49
CA GLU A 58 21.35 -9.60 -10.66
C GLU A 58 21.51 -8.70 -11.90
N LEU A 59 20.68 -7.66 -12.02
CA LEU A 59 20.77 -6.65 -13.09
C LEU A 59 21.73 -5.50 -12.79
N GLY A 60 22.44 -5.53 -11.66
CA GLY A 60 23.46 -4.57 -11.28
C GLY A 60 22.95 -3.40 -10.42
N ALA A 61 21.70 -3.45 -9.93
CA ALA A 61 21.23 -2.51 -8.93
C ALA A 61 21.78 -2.88 -7.54
N GLU A 62 22.29 -1.91 -6.82
CA GLU A 62 22.71 -2.11 -5.44
C GLU A 62 21.50 -2.01 -4.51
N VAL A 63 21.36 -2.99 -3.62
CA VAL A 63 20.27 -3.06 -2.63
C VAL A 63 20.87 -3.05 -1.23
N PHE A 64 20.49 -2.08 -0.41
CA PHE A 64 21.01 -1.86 0.93
C PHE A 64 19.93 -2.14 2.01
N PRO A 65 19.67 -3.39 2.37
CA PRO A 65 18.71 -3.72 3.43
C PRO A 65 19.21 -3.19 4.79
N GLY A 66 18.30 -2.57 5.54
CA GLY A 66 18.62 -2.04 6.87
C GLY A 66 19.14 -0.60 6.89
N PHE A 67 19.42 -0.01 5.74
CA PHE A 67 19.82 1.40 5.64
C PHE A 67 18.59 2.27 5.35
N ALA A 68 18.12 2.97 6.36
CA ALA A 68 17.02 3.91 6.21
C ALA A 68 17.52 5.26 5.74
N ALA A 69 16.92 5.82 4.67
CA ALA A 69 17.09 7.22 4.34
C ALA A 69 16.46 8.08 5.44
N ALA A 70 17.26 8.92 6.08
CA ALA A 70 16.87 9.73 7.23
C ALA A 70 16.73 11.22 6.89
N GLU A 71 17.42 11.69 5.86
CA GLU A 71 17.47 13.09 5.48
C GLU A 71 17.50 13.25 3.94
N ILE A 72 16.90 14.33 3.46
CA ILE A 72 16.94 14.71 2.05
C ILE A 72 18.05 15.74 1.87
N LEU A 73 18.92 15.48 0.91
CA LEU A 73 19.99 16.40 0.53
C LEU A 73 19.52 17.29 -0.62
N TYR A 74 19.85 18.56 -0.54
CA TYR A 74 19.47 19.56 -1.54
C TYR A 74 20.69 20.24 -2.17
N HIS A 75 20.57 20.63 -3.43
CA HIS A 75 21.47 21.57 -4.07
C HIS A 75 21.21 23.01 -3.59
N GLU A 76 22.13 23.93 -3.85
CA GLU A 76 21.98 25.37 -3.53
C GLU A 76 20.71 25.97 -4.15
N ASP A 77 20.29 25.47 -5.31
CA ASP A 77 19.08 25.90 -6.02
C ASP A 77 17.78 25.29 -5.47
N GLY A 78 17.88 24.51 -4.38
CA GLY A 78 16.77 23.87 -3.70
C GLY A 78 16.27 22.58 -4.36
N SER A 79 16.84 22.11 -5.46
CA SER A 79 16.52 20.81 -6.05
C SER A 79 17.08 19.66 -5.20
N VAL A 80 16.43 18.49 -5.23
CA VAL A 80 16.90 17.31 -4.51
C VAL A 80 18.20 16.81 -5.13
N LYS A 81 19.23 16.62 -4.30
CA LYS A 81 20.56 16.10 -4.65
C LYS A 81 20.68 14.61 -4.39
N GLY A 82 19.93 14.12 -3.40
CA GLY A 82 20.00 12.75 -2.94
C GLY A 82 19.42 12.59 -1.54
N VAL A 83 19.87 11.56 -0.83
CA VAL A 83 19.47 11.28 0.56
C VAL A 83 20.69 10.91 1.39
N ALA A 84 20.60 11.13 2.71
CA ALA A 84 21.55 10.60 3.67
C ALA A 84 20.87 9.51 4.52
N THR A 85 21.63 8.47 4.89
CA THR A 85 21.20 7.50 5.91
C THR A 85 21.52 8.06 7.29
N GLY A 86 20.77 7.61 8.30
CA GLY A 86 21.09 7.92 9.70
C GLY A 86 22.30 7.14 10.21
N ASP A 87 22.92 7.67 11.25
CA ASP A 87 23.97 6.96 11.98
C ASP A 87 23.42 5.68 12.59
N MET A 88 24.22 4.60 12.58
CA MET A 88 23.92 3.34 13.23
C MET A 88 24.71 3.19 14.52
N GLY A 89 24.23 2.32 15.43
CA GLY A 89 24.91 2.09 16.70
C GLY A 89 24.88 3.29 17.65
N VAL A 90 23.84 4.11 17.58
CA VAL A 90 23.57 5.20 18.53
C VAL A 90 22.56 4.71 19.57
N ASP A 91 22.74 5.05 20.84
CA ASP A 91 21.81 4.70 21.91
C ASP A 91 20.65 5.72 22.03
N ALA A 92 19.74 5.50 22.99
CA ALA A 92 18.59 6.37 23.20
C ALA A 92 18.95 7.80 23.66
N ASN A 93 20.17 8.01 24.18
CA ASN A 93 20.68 9.30 24.62
C ASN A 93 21.51 10.02 23.55
N GLY A 94 21.72 9.37 22.39
CA GLY A 94 22.55 9.89 21.31
C GLY A 94 24.04 9.55 21.45
N GLU A 95 24.42 8.65 22.36
CA GLU A 95 25.81 8.24 22.53
C GLU A 95 26.19 7.08 21.61
N HIS A 96 27.43 7.06 21.16
CA HIS A 96 27.93 6.04 20.26
C HIS A 96 28.22 4.74 21.03
N LYS A 97 27.70 3.63 20.52
CA LYS A 97 28.02 2.27 20.96
C LYS A 97 29.26 1.76 20.24
N ASP A 98 29.80 0.62 20.70
CA ASP A 98 30.93 -0.05 20.04
C ASP A 98 30.66 -0.39 18.57
N SER A 99 29.36 -0.51 18.19
CA SER A 99 28.88 -0.76 16.83
C SER A 99 28.51 0.52 16.06
N TYR A 100 29.03 1.67 16.48
CA TYR A 100 28.73 2.93 15.79
C TYR A 100 29.31 2.94 14.38
N GLU A 101 28.47 3.29 13.41
CA GLU A 101 28.86 3.56 12.04
C GLU A 101 28.16 4.85 11.57
N PRO A 102 28.89 5.81 11.00
CA PRO A 102 28.30 7.04 10.48
C PRO A 102 27.41 6.75 9.28
N GLY A 103 26.40 7.57 9.08
CA GLY A 103 25.55 7.53 7.90
C GLY A 103 26.32 7.89 6.62
N PHE A 104 25.71 7.55 5.47
CA PHE A 104 26.26 7.81 4.14
C PHE A 104 25.36 8.78 3.37
N GLU A 105 25.97 9.60 2.54
CA GLU A 105 25.24 10.39 1.54
C GLU A 105 25.19 9.64 0.19
N PHE A 106 24.00 9.50 -0.35
CA PHE A 106 23.76 8.98 -1.69
C PHE A 106 23.33 10.12 -2.61
N HIS A 107 24.19 10.47 -3.56
CA HIS A 107 23.93 11.52 -4.55
C HIS A 107 23.44 10.88 -5.85
N ALA A 108 22.45 11.48 -6.49
CA ALA A 108 21.89 10.98 -7.73
C ALA A 108 21.41 12.11 -8.65
N LYS A 109 21.33 11.83 -9.95
CA LYS A 109 20.70 12.76 -10.91
C LYS A 109 19.21 12.92 -10.65
N TYR A 110 18.56 11.86 -10.15
CA TYR A 110 17.17 11.86 -9.67
C TYR A 110 17.03 10.91 -8.48
N THR A 111 16.21 11.28 -7.52
CA THR A 111 15.84 10.44 -6.38
C THR A 111 14.36 10.07 -6.48
N VAL A 112 14.08 8.77 -6.37
CA VAL A 112 12.71 8.23 -6.40
C VAL A 112 12.28 7.83 -5.00
N PHE A 113 11.21 8.46 -4.50
CA PHE A 113 10.69 8.17 -3.18
C PHE A 113 9.54 7.18 -3.27
N ALA A 114 9.66 6.08 -2.54
CA ALA A 114 8.75 4.93 -2.58
C ALA A 114 8.51 4.37 -1.17
N GLU A 115 8.45 5.23 -0.16
CA GLU A 115 8.41 4.88 1.26
C GLU A 115 7.06 4.29 1.71
N GLY A 116 6.07 4.27 0.83
CA GLY A 116 4.73 3.76 1.13
C GLY A 116 3.80 4.82 1.71
N CYS A 117 2.78 4.38 2.43
CA CYS A 117 1.78 5.27 2.99
C CYS A 117 2.39 6.22 4.03
N ARG A 118 2.29 7.53 3.80
CA ARG A 118 2.90 8.57 4.63
C ARG A 118 4.40 8.36 4.85
N GLY A 119 5.14 8.26 3.78
CA GLY A 119 6.58 8.22 3.80
C GLY A 119 7.17 9.33 4.68
N HIS A 120 8.26 9.04 5.38
CA HIS A 120 8.88 10.01 6.28
C HIS A 120 9.38 11.23 5.50
N LEU A 121 10.19 10.98 4.46
CA LEU A 121 10.73 12.02 3.59
C LEU A 121 9.69 12.52 2.58
N GLY A 122 8.78 11.64 2.12
CA GLY A 122 7.69 12.02 1.23
C GLY A 122 6.82 13.14 1.79
N LYS A 123 6.54 13.15 3.10
CA LYS A 123 5.81 14.25 3.77
C LYS A 123 6.55 15.57 3.71
N GLU A 124 7.86 15.54 3.95
CA GLU A 124 8.71 16.73 3.88
C GLU A 124 8.72 17.31 2.46
N LEU A 125 8.82 16.44 1.44
CA LEU A 125 8.78 16.85 0.03
C LEU A 125 7.44 17.47 -0.36
N ILE A 126 6.33 16.84 0.07
CA ILE A 126 4.98 17.35 -0.20
C ILE A 126 4.83 18.77 0.39
N GLU A 127 5.25 18.99 1.64
CA GLU A 127 5.19 20.28 2.30
C GLU A 127 6.12 21.31 1.63
N ARG A 128 7.40 20.95 1.40
CA ARG A 128 8.41 21.84 0.85
C ARG A 128 8.06 22.33 -0.56
N PHE A 129 7.63 21.43 -1.43
CA PHE A 129 7.30 21.74 -2.82
C PHE A 129 5.82 22.04 -3.05
N LYS A 130 4.99 22.02 -1.97
CA LYS A 130 3.53 22.23 -2.01
C LYS A 130 2.85 21.33 -3.04
N LEU A 131 3.22 20.05 -3.02
CA LEU A 131 2.81 19.10 -4.05
C LEU A 131 1.31 18.77 -4.00
N ASP A 132 0.66 18.97 -2.86
CA ASP A 132 -0.76 18.71 -2.61
C ASP A 132 -1.67 19.95 -2.72
N ALA A 133 -1.12 21.10 -3.17
CA ALA A 133 -1.86 22.37 -3.23
C ALA A 133 -3.14 22.32 -4.07
N ASP A 134 -3.15 21.50 -5.12
CA ASP A 134 -4.28 21.33 -6.04
C ASP A 134 -5.02 19.99 -5.87
N SER A 135 -4.79 19.30 -4.74
CA SER A 135 -5.35 17.98 -4.48
C SER A 135 -6.36 18.00 -3.34
N ASP A 136 -7.31 17.07 -3.35
CA ASP A 136 -8.16 16.84 -2.20
C ASP A 136 -7.33 16.28 -1.03
N PRO A 137 -7.71 16.54 0.24
CA PRO A 137 -7.05 15.93 1.38
C PRO A 137 -6.97 14.40 1.26
N GLN A 138 -5.81 13.83 1.62
CA GLN A 138 -5.64 12.38 1.62
C GLN A 138 -6.45 11.74 2.74
N HIS A 139 -7.09 10.61 2.45
CA HIS A 139 -7.78 9.77 3.41
C HIS A 139 -6.94 8.55 3.76
N TYR A 140 -6.97 8.16 5.02
CA TYR A 140 -6.15 7.05 5.52
C TYR A 140 -7.02 5.98 6.19
N GLY A 141 -6.56 4.74 6.10
CA GLY A 141 -7.04 3.63 6.89
C GLY A 141 -5.88 2.96 7.62
N ILE A 142 -6.20 2.23 8.69
CA ILE A 142 -5.28 1.29 9.32
C ILE A 142 -5.73 -0.13 9.01
N GLY A 143 -4.82 -0.94 8.47
CA GLY A 143 -5.04 -2.36 8.29
C GLY A 143 -4.33 -3.13 9.38
N LEU A 144 -5.08 -3.89 10.18
CA LEU A 144 -4.54 -4.89 11.10
C LEU A 144 -4.57 -6.23 10.40
N LYS A 145 -3.50 -6.99 10.52
CA LYS A 145 -3.35 -8.28 9.84
C LYS A 145 -2.72 -9.31 10.76
N GLU A 146 -3.20 -10.54 10.67
CA GLU A 146 -2.59 -11.71 11.26
C GLU A 146 -2.40 -12.82 10.21
N ILE A 147 -1.39 -13.66 10.41
CA ILE A 147 -1.18 -14.91 9.67
C ILE A 147 -1.37 -16.05 10.65
N TRP A 148 -2.20 -17.00 10.26
CA TRP A 148 -2.53 -18.18 11.04
C TRP A 148 -2.24 -19.46 10.27
N GLU A 149 -1.67 -20.44 10.94
CA GLU A 149 -1.67 -21.83 10.51
C GLU A 149 -2.94 -22.48 11.04
N ILE A 150 -3.71 -23.11 10.15
CA ILE A 150 -5.02 -23.66 10.47
C ILE A 150 -5.08 -25.17 10.19
N ASP A 151 -6.09 -25.83 10.72
CA ASP A 151 -6.37 -27.22 10.42
C ASP A 151 -6.47 -27.46 8.90
N PRO A 152 -5.70 -28.40 8.33
CA PRO A 152 -5.79 -28.74 6.91
C PRO A 152 -7.20 -29.06 6.42
N ALA A 153 -8.05 -29.65 7.27
CA ALA A 153 -9.44 -29.96 6.94
C ALA A 153 -10.32 -28.71 6.76
N LYS A 154 -9.92 -27.57 7.33
CA LYS A 154 -10.61 -26.28 7.19
C LYS A 154 -10.00 -25.41 6.09
N HIS A 155 -8.82 -25.78 5.60
CA HIS A 155 -8.09 -25.01 4.60
C HIS A 155 -8.69 -25.20 3.20
N LYS A 156 -8.77 -24.09 2.45
CA LYS A 156 -9.28 -24.06 1.06
C LYS A 156 -8.35 -23.19 0.22
N GLU A 157 -7.23 -23.74 -0.20
CA GLU A 157 -6.21 -23.01 -0.94
C GLU A 157 -6.80 -22.20 -2.11
N GLY A 158 -6.44 -20.93 -2.20
CA GLY A 158 -6.93 -19.99 -3.21
C GLY A 158 -8.29 -19.34 -2.88
N LEU A 159 -8.95 -19.70 -1.77
CA LEU A 159 -10.17 -19.01 -1.36
C LEU A 159 -9.86 -17.60 -0.84
N VAL A 160 -10.56 -16.63 -1.42
CA VAL A 160 -10.58 -15.22 -0.99
C VAL A 160 -11.94 -14.94 -0.34
N VAL A 161 -11.92 -14.37 0.86
CA VAL A 161 -13.13 -13.92 1.55
C VAL A 161 -12.98 -12.43 1.85
N HIS A 162 -13.93 -11.62 1.37
CA HIS A 162 -14.07 -10.22 1.76
C HIS A 162 -15.33 -10.00 2.58
N THR A 163 -15.27 -9.09 3.52
CA THR A 163 -16.42 -8.75 4.37
C THR A 163 -16.58 -7.24 4.50
N ALA A 164 -17.83 -6.81 4.65
CA ALA A 164 -18.20 -5.46 5.06
C ALA A 164 -19.21 -5.52 6.21
N GLY A 165 -19.40 -4.41 6.92
CA GLY A 165 -20.35 -4.33 8.02
C GLY A 165 -19.71 -4.58 9.38
N TYR A 166 -20.28 -5.50 10.19
CA TYR A 166 -19.77 -5.78 11.54
C TYR A 166 -18.27 -6.15 11.55
N PRO A 167 -17.49 -5.68 12.51
CA PRO A 167 -17.87 -4.87 13.67
C PRO A 167 -18.08 -3.37 13.40
N MET A 168 -17.76 -2.91 12.21
CA MET A 168 -17.74 -1.50 11.80
C MET A 168 -19.10 -1.07 11.21
N ILE A 169 -20.18 -1.24 11.96
CA ILE A 169 -21.55 -0.87 11.53
C ILE A 169 -21.97 0.46 12.15
N GLY A 170 -22.58 1.34 11.33
CA GLY A 170 -23.22 2.57 11.77
C GLY A 170 -22.49 3.85 11.37
N ALA A 171 -23.14 4.99 11.63
CA ALA A 171 -22.65 6.31 11.23
C ALA A 171 -21.33 6.72 11.89
N SER A 172 -21.01 6.16 13.07
CA SER A 172 -19.74 6.41 13.76
C SER A 172 -18.53 5.79 13.08
N TYR A 173 -18.76 4.92 12.10
CA TYR A 173 -17.75 4.21 11.31
C TYR A 173 -17.82 4.72 9.86
N ALA A 174 -17.65 6.03 9.69
CA ALA A 174 -17.68 6.64 8.37
C ALA A 174 -16.65 5.99 7.45
N GLY A 175 -17.09 5.64 6.24
CA GLY A 175 -16.22 5.15 5.19
C GLY A 175 -16.19 3.65 4.98
N SER A 176 -15.32 3.23 4.09
CA SER A 176 -15.16 1.86 3.62
C SER A 176 -14.24 1.06 4.54
N SER A 177 -14.74 0.64 5.71
CA SER A 177 -14.10 -0.35 6.56
C SER A 177 -14.55 -1.75 6.15
N GLY A 178 -13.68 -2.75 6.28
CA GLY A 178 -14.01 -4.13 5.95
C GLY A 178 -12.90 -5.09 6.31
N GLY A 179 -13.23 -6.38 6.31
CA GLY A 179 -12.29 -7.45 6.61
C GLY A 179 -12.00 -8.34 5.42
N PHE A 180 -10.95 -9.10 5.56
CA PHE A 180 -10.56 -10.11 4.58
C PHE A 180 -10.01 -11.37 5.27
N LEU A 181 -10.11 -12.51 4.57
CA LEU A 181 -9.44 -13.75 4.91
C LEU A 181 -9.04 -14.44 3.61
N TYR A 182 -7.75 -14.76 3.46
CA TYR A 182 -7.17 -15.35 2.28
C TYR A 182 -6.47 -16.66 2.62
N HIS A 183 -6.84 -17.74 1.95
CA HIS A 183 -6.20 -19.05 2.10
C HIS A 183 -5.00 -19.14 1.16
N SER A 184 -3.80 -18.95 1.69
CA SER A 184 -2.53 -19.10 0.98
C SER A 184 -2.05 -20.56 0.98
N ASP A 185 -0.85 -20.82 0.51
CA ASP A 185 -0.19 -22.10 0.61
C ASP A 185 0.11 -22.53 2.06
N ASN A 186 0.61 -23.75 2.26
CA ASN A 186 1.08 -24.30 3.54
C ASN A 186 0.04 -24.25 4.69
N HIS A 187 -1.24 -24.41 4.39
CA HIS A 187 -2.35 -24.35 5.35
C HIS A 187 -2.39 -23.02 6.14
N GLN A 188 -1.88 -21.96 5.54
CA GLN A 188 -1.91 -20.64 6.14
C GLN A 188 -3.08 -19.81 5.64
N VAL A 189 -3.61 -19.00 6.55
CA VAL A 189 -4.57 -17.96 6.20
C VAL A 189 -4.05 -16.60 6.67
N SER A 190 -4.19 -15.62 5.79
CA SER A 190 -4.00 -14.22 6.14
C SER A 190 -5.35 -13.60 6.39
N LEU A 191 -5.59 -13.06 7.56
CA LEU A 191 -6.82 -12.32 7.85
C LEU A 191 -6.52 -10.93 8.38
N GLY A 192 -7.43 -10.01 8.15
CA GLY A 192 -7.27 -8.64 8.62
C GLY A 192 -8.56 -7.85 8.61
N LEU A 193 -8.50 -6.71 9.28
CA LEU A 193 -9.53 -5.69 9.32
C LEU A 193 -8.93 -4.35 8.94
N ILE A 194 -9.54 -3.67 7.99
CA ILE A 194 -9.22 -2.30 7.62
C ILE A 194 -10.21 -1.38 8.33
N VAL A 195 -9.68 -0.43 9.12
CA VAL A 195 -10.47 0.60 9.79
C VAL A 195 -10.14 1.93 9.14
N ASP A 196 -11.17 2.61 8.64
CA ASP A 196 -11.04 3.98 8.13
C ASP A 196 -10.69 4.91 9.30
N LEU A 197 -9.64 5.72 9.16
CA LEU A 197 -9.19 6.62 10.23
C LEU A 197 -10.03 7.91 10.34
N GLY A 198 -11.01 8.09 9.46
CA GLY A 198 -12.01 9.15 9.54
C GLY A 198 -13.20 8.83 10.46
N TYR A 199 -13.14 7.82 11.31
CA TYR A 199 -14.22 7.49 12.24
C TYR A 199 -14.44 8.63 13.27
N SER A 200 -15.71 8.87 13.61
CA SER A 200 -16.10 9.97 14.49
C SER A 200 -16.16 9.61 15.98
N ASN A 201 -16.18 8.31 16.31
CA ASN A 201 -16.21 7.85 17.69
C ASN A 201 -14.79 7.70 18.26
N PRO A 202 -14.33 8.59 19.16
CA PRO A 202 -12.98 8.56 19.69
C PRO A 202 -12.69 7.35 20.60
N HIS A 203 -13.71 6.59 20.99
CA HIS A 203 -13.57 5.41 21.86
C HIS A 203 -13.37 4.10 21.09
N ILE A 204 -13.29 4.17 19.76
CA ILE A 204 -12.99 2.97 18.97
C ILE A 204 -11.51 2.56 19.14
N SER A 205 -11.30 1.30 19.48
CA SER A 205 -9.99 0.65 19.40
C SER A 205 -9.98 -0.25 18.16
N PRO A 206 -9.22 0.07 17.11
CA PRO A 206 -9.10 -0.81 15.94
C PRO A 206 -8.67 -2.23 16.30
N PHE A 207 -7.84 -2.39 17.33
CA PHE A 207 -7.44 -3.71 17.83
C PHE A 207 -8.64 -4.49 18.38
N ASP A 208 -9.47 -3.88 19.23
CA ASP A 208 -10.63 -4.55 19.82
C ASP A 208 -11.69 -4.89 18.77
N GLU A 209 -11.89 -4.01 17.79
CA GLU A 209 -12.76 -4.30 16.65
C GLU A 209 -12.23 -5.49 15.83
N PHE A 210 -10.92 -5.61 15.68
CA PHE A 210 -10.34 -6.79 15.02
C PHE A 210 -10.53 -8.07 15.85
N GLN A 211 -10.47 -8.02 17.19
CA GLN A 211 -10.79 -9.17 18.03
C GLN A 211 -12.27 -9.58 17.86
N LYS A 212 -13.21 -8.62 17.83
CA LYS A 212 -14.63 -8.89 17.56
C LYS A 212 -14.83 -9.52 16.17
N PHE A 213 -14.15 -9.01 15.15
CA PHE A 213 -14.19 -9.56 13.80
C PHE A 213 -13.82 -11.05 13.76
N LYS A 214 -12.74 -11.43 14.45
CA LYS A 214 -12.27 -12.82 14.52
C LYS A 214 -13.29 -13.76 15.18
N GLN A 215 -14.16 -13.26 16.05
CA GLN A 215 -15.20 -14.07 16.70
C GLN A 215 -16.43 -14.30 15.81
N HIS A 216 -16.58 -13.56 14.71
CA HIS A 216 -17.71 -13.76 13.80
C HIS A 216 -17.64 -15.14 13.15
N PRO A 217 -18.78 -15.91 13.07
CA PRO A 217 -18.80 -17.30 12.57
C PRO A 217 -18.18 -17.49 11.19
N VAL A 218 -18.35 -16.52 10.27
CA VAL A 218 -17.75 -16.56 8.92
C VAL A 218 -16.22 -16.63 8.97
N ILE A 219 -15.58 -16.05 9.98
CA ILE A 219 -14.12 -16.02 10.15
C ILE A 219 -13.68 -17.12 11.11
N LYS A 220 -14.36 -17.22 12.28
CA LYS A 220 -14.00 -18.12 13.37
C LYS A 220 -13.91 -19.59 12.91
N GLN A 221 -14.82 -20.03 12.02
CA GLN A 221 -14.85 -21.41 11.52
C GLN A 221 -13.50 -21.87 10.94
N TYR A 222 -12.72 -20.96 10.36
CA TYR A 222 -11.42 -21.28 9.77
C TYR A 222 -10.29 -21.25 10.79
N ILE A 223 -10.26 -20.26 11.70
CA ILE A 223 -9.13 -20.02 12.60
C ILE A 223 -9.25 -20.72 13.96
N GLU A 224 -10.44 -21.23 14.33
CA GLU A 224 -10.64 -21.91 15.60
C GLU A 224 -9.78 -23.17 15.70
N GLY A 225 -8.96 -23.26 16.76
CA GLY A 225 -7.97 -24.32 16.95
C GLY A 225 -6.65 -24.10 16.22
N GLY A 226 -6.55 -23.06 15.38
CA GLY A 226 -5.33 -22.70 14.68
C GLY A 226 -4.31 -21.97 15.58
N LYS A 227 -3.10 -21.78 15.03
CA LYS A 227 -1.99 -21.08 15.67
C LYS A 227 -1.69 -19.79 14.93
N ARG A 228 -1.71 -18.65 15.65
CA ARG A 228 -1.26 -17.37 15.09
C ARG A 228 0.27 -17.38 14.94
N LEU A 229 0.75 -17.20 13.72
CA LEU A 229 2.18 -17.18 13.40
C LEU A 229 2.77 -15.77 13.50
N SER A 230 2.06 -14.76 12.99
CA SER A 230 2.53 -13.38 13.00
C SER A 230 1.36 -12.39 13.00
N TYR A 231 1.67 -11.13 13.31
CA TYR A 231 0.72 -10.03 13.26
C TYR A 231 1.43 -8.73 12.91
N GLY A 232 0.66 -7.75 12.46
CA GLY A 232 1.14 -6.41 12.19
C GLY A 232 0.01 -5.46 11.84
N ALA A 233 0.34 -4.18 11.81
CA ALA A 233 -0.56 -3.14 11.36
C ALA A 233 0.18 -2.17 10.44
N ARG A 234 -0.52 -1.68 9.42
CA ARG A 234 0.02 -0.71 8.48
C ARG A 234 -1.05 0.28 8.06
N ALA A 235 -0.68 1.56 8.00
CA ALA A 235 -1.52 2.57 7.39
C ALA A 235 -1.58 2.38 5.86
N LEU A 236 -2.66 2.83 5.24
CA LEU A 236 -2.84 2.82 3.80
C LEU A 236 -3.59 4.07 3.34
N ASN A 237 -3.29 4.52 2.12
CA ASN A 237 -3.98 5.65 1.48
C ASN A 237 -5.31 5.17 0.89
N LYS A 238 -6.35 6.02 0.97
CA LYS A 238 -7.70 5.71 0.46
C LYS A 238 -8.31 6.83 -0.38
N GLY A 239 -7.62 7.97 -0.51
CA GLY A 239 -8.15 9.15 -1.21
C GLY A 239 -8.32 8.96 -2.72
N GLY A 240 -7.58 8.05 -3.33
CA GLY A 240 -7.66 7.78 -4.76
C GLY A 240 -7.11 8.93 -5.61
N LEU A 241 -7.58 9.01 -6.88
CA LEU A 241 -7.02 9.93 -7.87
C LEU A 241 -7.05 11.40 -7.45
N ASN A 242 -8.15 11.85 -6.83
CA ASN A 242 -8.33 13.26 -6.47
C ASN A 242 -7.38 13.73 -5.34
N SER A 243 -6.84 12.80 -4.58
CA SER A 243 -5.89 13.08 -3.48
C SER A 243 -4.43 12.80 -3.86
N LEU A 244 -4.14 12.52 -5.15
CA LEU A 244 -2.75 12.38 -5.59
C LEU A 244 -2.07 13.75 -5.60
N PRO A 245 -0.90 13.89 -4.96
CA PRO A 245 -0.10 15.09 -5.08
C PRO A 245 0.50 15.20 -6.49
N LYS A 246 1.05 16.34 -6.83
CA LYS A 246 1.99 16.45 -7.95
C LYS A 246 3.15 15.49 -7.67
N MET A 247 3.36 14.51 -8.56
CA MET A 247 4.28 13.41 -8.32
C MET A 247 5.73 13.72 -8.69
N THR A 248 6.01 14.89 -9.27
CA THR A 248 7.34 15.32 -9.70
C THR A 248 7.72 16.63 -9.03
N PHE A 249 9.01 16.81 -8.77
CA PHE A 249 9.62 18.02 -8.25
C PHE A 249 11.07 18.09 -8.70
N PRO A 250 11.76 19.24 -8.54
CA PRO A 250 13.15 19.37 -8.97
C PRO A 250 14.06 18.33 -8.30
N GLY A 251 14.69 17.46 -9.10
CA GLY A 251 15.61 16.40 -8.68
C GLY A 251 14.97 15.11 -8.20
N GLY A 252 13.62 14.97 -8.26
CA GLY A 252 13.00 13.72 -7.79
C GLY A 252 11.53 13.52 -8.13
N LEU A 253 10.98 12.40 -7.68
CA LEU A 253 9.60 12.02 -7.89
C LEU A 253 9.06 11.04 -6.82
N LEU A 254 7.74 11.03 -6.64
CA LEU A 254 7.00 10.10 -5.79
C LEU A 254 6.38 8.98 -6.63
N ILE A 255 6.42 7.74 -6.12
CA ILE A 255 5.75 6.58 -6.73
C ILE A 255 4.95 5.77 -5.70
N GLY A 256 4.10 4.89 -6.19
CA GLY A 256 3.36 3.93 -5.36
C GLY A 256 2.48 4.60 -4.31
N CYS A 257 2.45 4.02 -3.13
CA CYS A 257 1.66 4.54 -2.01
C CYS A 257 2.27 5.80 -1.37
N ASP A 258 3.51 6.15 -1.67
CA ASP A 258 4.07 7.43 -1.27
C ASP A 258 3.37 8.58 -2.03
N ALA A 259 3.09 8.38 -3.31
CA ALA A 259 2.20 9.24 -4.08
C ALA A 259 0.70 9.01 -3.79
N GLY A 260 0.30 7.86 -3.23
CA GLY A 260 -1.10 7.55 -2.94
C GLY A 260 -1.85 6.77 -4.03
N THR A 261 -1.17 5.98 -4.85
CA THR A 261 -1.76 5.31 -6.02
C THR A 261 -2.64 4.09 -5.71
N LEU A 262 -2.89 3.75 -4.44
CA LEU A 262 -3.76 2.63 -4.06
C LEU A 262 -5.18 2.81 -4.63
N ASN A 263 -5.73 1.74 -5.23
CA ASN A 263 -7.12 1.71 -5.67
C ASN A 263 -8.01 1.15 -4.55
N ALA A 264 -8.67 2.04 -3.81
CA ALA A 264 -9.53 1.68 -2.69
C ALA A 264 -10.74 0.83 -3.11
N ALA A 265 -11.32 1.08 -4.29
CA ALA A 265 -12.46 0.33 -4.80
C ALA A 265 -12.12 -1.13 -5.15
N LYS A 266 -10.88 -1.37 -5.56
CA LYS A 266 -10.36 -2.73 -5.81
C LYS A 266 -9.81 -3.39 -4.54
N ILE A 267 -9.59 -2.62 -3.47
CA ILE A 267 -8.89 -3.08 -2.25
C ILE A 267 -7.45 -3.55 -2.60
N LYS A 268 -6.81 -2.94 -3.59
CA LYS A 268 -5.52 -3.36 -4.13
C LYS A 268 -4.62 -2.17 -4.43
N GLY A 269 -3.33 -2.29 -4.06
CA GLY A 269 -2.33 -1.27 -4.30
C GLY A 269 -1.03 -1.79 -4.93
N SER A 270 -0.77 -3.10 -4.87
CA SER A 270 0.52 -3.64 -5.35
C SER A 270 0.72 -3.43 -6.85
N HIS A 271 -0.30 -3.71 -7.67
CA HIS A 271 -0.24 -3.53 -9.13
C HIS A 271 -0.10 -2.04 -9.53
N THR A 272 -0.74 -1.13 -8.78
CA THR A 272 -0.66 0.31 -9.03
C THR A 272 0.71 0.85 -8.65
N ALA A 273 1.27 0.38 -7.52
CA ALA A 273 2.61 0.74 -7.09
C ALA A 273 3.68 0.26 -8.10
N MET A 274 3.62 -1.01 -8.51
CA MET A 274 4.53 -1.55 -9.53
C MET A 274 4.40 -0.79 -10.86
N LYS A 275 3.18 -0.51 -11.32
CA LYS A 275 2.99 0.21 -12.59
C LYS A 275 3.50 1.64 -12.51
N SER A 276 3.31 2.35 -11.40
CA SER A 276 3.87 3.70 -11.23
C SER A 276 5.40 3.68 -11.26
N GLY A 277 6.03 2.69 -10.62
CA GLY A 277 7.48 2.48 -10.68
C GLY A 277 7.99 2.20 -12.09
N MET A 278 7.28 1.37 -12.86
CA MET A 278 7.62 1.12 -14.27
C MET A 278 7.58 2.39 -15.12
N LEU A 279 6.51 3.19 -14.98
CA LEU A 279 6.36 4.45 -15.72
C LEU A 279 7.45 5.47 -15.33
N ALA A 280 7.81 5.51 -14.04
CA ALA A 280 8.90 6.33 -13.56
C ALA A 280 10.24 5.90 -14.18
N ALA A 281 10.54 4.59 -14.15
CA ALA A 281 11.78 4.04 -14.72
C ALA A 281 11.90 4.34 -16.23
N GLU A 282 10.82 4.11 -17.01
CA GLU A 282 10.77 4.46 -18.43
C GLU A 282 11.08 5.94 -18.67
N SER A 283 10.50 6.84 -17.86
CA SER A 283 10.73 8.27 -17.99
C SER A 283 12.14 8.70 -17.60
N LEU A 284 12.69 8.09 -16.54
CA LEU A 284 14.07 8.31 -16.09
C LEU A 284 15.09 7.87 -17.16
N VAL A 285 14.90 6.69 -17.74
CA VAL A 285 15.78 6.17 -18.79
C VAL A 285 15.81 7.12 -19.98
N ASP A 286 14.65 7.54 -20.47
CA ASP A 286 14.58 8.47 -21.60
C ASP A 286 15.25 9.81 -21.29
N ALA A 287 15.03 10.38 -20.11
CA ALA A 287 15.62 11.65 -19.71
C ALA A 287 17.15 11.56 -19.58
N LEU A 288 17.64 10.47 -18.98
CA LEU A 288 19.08 10.25 -18.80
C LEU A 288 19.78 9.97 -20.14
N GLN A 289 19.15 9.20 -21.04
CA GLN A 289 19.69 8.96 -22.40
C GLN A 289 19.74 10.24 -23.22
N LYS A 290 18.69 11.07 -23.15
CA LYS A 290 18.64 12.37 -23.85
C LYS A 290 19.70 13.35 -23.35
N ALA A 291 19.99 13.35 -22.04
CA ALA A 291 21.03 14.19 -21.46
C ALA A 291 22.45 13.71 -21.84
N GLY A 292 22.63 12.43 -22.13
CA GLY A 292 23.95 11.83 -22.39
C GLY A 292 24.82 11.71 -21.13
N SER A 293 26.07 11.29 -21.31
CA SER A 293 26.99 11.04 -20.18
C SER A 293 27.41 12.32 -19.44
N GLU A 294 27.54 13.44 -20.12
CA GLU A 294 28.05 14.70 -19.59
C GLU A 294 26.97 15.78 -19.43
N GLY A 295 25.76 15.55 -19.99
CA GLY A 295 24.66 16.49 -19.92
C GLY A 295 23.93 16.45 -18.59
N ALA A 296 23.47 17.62 -18.13
CA ALA A 296 22.49 17.68 -17.04
C ALA A 296 21.11 17.28 -17.56
N PRO A 297 20.42 16.34 -16.92
CA PRO A 297 19.05 16.03 -17.29
C PRO A 297 18.10 17.19 -16.93
N GLU A 298 16.87 17.13 -17.46
CA GLU A 298 15.85 18.11 -17.09
C GLU A 298 15.64 18.14 -15.56
N LYS A 299 15.51 19.36 -15.02
CA LYS A 299 15.46 19.57 -13.56
C LYS A 299 14.26 18.89 -12.90
N GLU A 300 13.13 18.88 -13.59
CA GLU A 300 11.90 18.19 -13.15
C GLU A 300 11.40 17.27 -14.24
N LEU A 301 11.13 16.01 -13.90
CA LEU A 301 10.77 14.92 -14.84
C LEU A 301 9.28 14.98 -15.22
N LEU A 302 8.86 16.02 -15.99
CA LEU A 302 7.45 16.20 -16.37
C LEU A 302 6.93 15.06 -17.25
N SER A 303 7.77 14.39 -18.00
CA SER A 303 7.43 13.24 -18.84
C SER A 303 6.83 12.08 -18.02
N TYR A 304 7.18 11.92 -16.75
CA TYR A 304 6.54 10.95 -15.86
C TYR A 304 5.07 11.28 -15.63
N THR A 305 4.74 12.54 -15.36
CA THR A 305 3.33 12.97 -15.21
C THR A 305 2.52 12.74 -16.48
N GLU A 306 3.09 13.01 -17.64
CA GLU A 306 2.44 12.78 -18.94
C GLU A 306 2.18 11.29 -19.19
N ARG A 307 3.20 10.43 -18.97
CA ARG A 307 3.07 8.97 -19.08
C ARG A 307 2.05 8.42 -18.09
N PHE A 308 2.05 8.89 -16.86
CA PHE A 308 1.07 8.49 -15.86
C PHE A 308 -0.35 8.81 -16.33
N ARG A 309 -0.62 10.04 -16.80
CA ARG A 309 -1.93 10.47 -17.31
C ARG A 309 -2.39 9.68 -18.54
N GLY A 310 -1.48 9.28 -19.41
CA GLY A 310 -1.75 8.43 -20.58
C GLY A 310 -1.87 6.94 -20.29
N SER A 311 -1.71 6.51 -19.03
CA SER A 311 -1.59 5.11 -18.68
C SER A 311 -2.93 4.45 -18.32
N LYS A 312 -2.97 3.12 -18.43
CA LYS A 312 -4.07 2.29 -17.88
C LYS A 312 -4.25 2.47 -16.37
N LEU A 313 -3.19 2.80 -15.64
CA LEU A 313 -3.24 3.07 -14.22
C LEU A 313 -4.09 4.33 -13.93
N TYR A 314 -3.85 5.42 -14.65
CA TYR A 314 -4.66 6.62 -14.53
C TYR A 314 -6.13 6.35 -14.88
N GLU A 315 -6.38 5.66 -15.98
CA GLU A 315 -7.74 5.28 -16.40
C GLU A 315 -8.47 4.48 -15.31
N GLU A 316 -7.78 3.55 -14.69
CA GLU A 316 -8.32 2.74 -13.58
C GLU A 316 -8.69 3.61 -12.37
N LEU A 317 -7.78 4.46 -11.92
CA LEU A 317 -8.01 5.37 -10.80
C LEU A 317 -9.11 6.39 -11.12
N TYR A 318 -9.18 6.88 -12.36
CA TYR A 318 -10.20 7.81 -12.80
C TYR A 318 -11.61 7.20 -12.74
N LYS A 319 -11.78 5.94 -13.15
CA LYS A 319 -13.06 5.22 -13.07
C LYS A 319 -13.57 5.06 -11.64
N THR A 320 -12.67 4.99 -10.66
CA THR A 320 -13.02 4.76 -9.26
C THR A 320 -12.86 6.02 -8.38
N ARG A 321 -12.58 7.19 -8.96
CA ARG A 321 -12.23 8.42 -8.22
C ARG A 321 -13.28 8.90 -7.23
N ASN A 322 -14.55 8.59 -7.45
CA ASN A 322 -15.65 8.99 -6.58
C ASN A 322 -16.08 7.90 -5.58
N PHE A 323 -15.43 6.75 -5.57
CA PHE A 323 -15.81 5.61 -4.75
C PHE A 323 -15.86 5.96 -3.26
N SER A 324 -14.76 6.48 -2.70
CA SER A 324 -14.71 6.85 -1.28
C SER A 324 -15.68 7.98 -0.94
N ALA A 325 -15.78 9.00 -1.79
CA ALA A 325 -16.71 10.11 -1.59
C ALA A 325 -18.18 9.66 -1.66
N GLY A 326 -18.51 8.72 -2.54
CA GLY A 326 -19.83 8.08 -2.62
C GLY A 326 -20.21 7.39 -1.33
N PHE A 327 -19.33 6.54 -0.81
CA PHE A 327 -19.55 5.84 0.46
C PHE A 327 -19.71 6.80 1.66
N HIS A 328 -18.90 7.84 1.74
CA HIS A 328 -19.00 8.83 2.81
C HIS A 328 -20.32 9.60 2.77
N LYS A 329 -20.79 9.95 1.58
CA LYS A 329 -22.00 10.79 1.41
C LYS A 329 -23.29 9.97 1.44
N LEU A 330 -23.31 8.79 0.85
CA LEU A 330 -24.53 8.00 0.60
C LEU A 330 -24.60 6.73 1.47
N GLY A 331 -23.54 6.38 2.19
CA GLY A 331 -23.45 5.16 2.99
C GLY A 331 -23.26 3.90 2.14
N PHE A 332 -23.21 2.75 2.81
CA PHE A 332 -22.89 1.46 2.19
C PHE A 332 -23.88 1.00 1.10
N TRP A 333 -25.17 1.34 1.23
CA TRP A 333 -26.21 0.84 0.34
C TRP A 333 -26.45 1.68 -0.92
N LEU A 334 -26.05 2.93 -0.91
CA LEU A 334 -26.32 3.88 -2.02
C LEU A 334 -25.05 4.53 -2.58
N GLY A 335 -23.91 4.37 -1.95
CA GLY A 335 -22.61 4.89 -2.35
C GLY A 335 -21.76 3.82 -2.99
#